data_49b0223928f0f25509c5114b0faf40f9
#
_entry.id   49b0223928f0f25509c5114b0faf40f9
#
_cell.length_a   1.000
_cell.length_b   1.000
_cell.length_c   1.000
_cell.angle_alpha   90.00
_cell.angle_beta   90.00
_cell.angle_gamma   90.00
#
_symmetry.space_group_name_H-M   'P 1'
#
loop_
_entity.id
_entity.type
_entity.pdbx_description
1 polymer ?
#
loop_
_entity_poly.entity_id
_entity_poly.type
_entity_poly.pdbx_seq_one_letter_code
_entity_poly.pdbx_strand_id
1 'polypeptide(L)'
;MTKTKAIDIIGAPSTFGQRKLGVDLGPTAIRYAGLISRLKQLDLDVYDKGDIKVPAVNIEKFHSEQKGLRNYDEIIDVNQKLNKEVSASIENNRFPLVLGGDHSIAVGSVSAISKHYNNLGVIWYDAHGDLNIPEESPSGNIHGMPLRILTGEGPKELSELNSNVIKPENIVLIGMRDLDKGERQFIKDHNIKTFTMSDIDKLGIKEVIENTIEYLKSRNVDGVHLSLDVDALDPLETPGTGTRVLGGLSYRESHFALELLHQSHLISSMDLVEVNPLIDSNNHTAEQAVSLVGTFFGETLL
;
A
#
# COMPACT_ATOMS: atom_id res chain seq x y z
N MET A 1 11.53 11.97 -23.25
CA MET A 1 10.58 11.04 -22.65
C MET A 1 11.38 9.90 -22.06
N THR A 2 11.47 9.81 -20.74
CA THR A 2 12.03 8.63 -20.07
C THR A 2 11.10 7.46 -20.37
N LYS A 3 11.63 6.42 -21.03
CA LYS A 3 10.86 5.22 -21.34
C LYS A 3 10.37 4.63 -20.02
N THR A 4 9.05 4.47 -19.87
CA THR A 4 8.48 3.82 -18.68
C THR A 4 9.17 2.47 -18.49
N LYS A 5 9.64 2.18 -17.30
CA LYS A 5 10.26 0.89 -16.98
C LYS A 5 9.23 -0.22 -17.24
N ALA A 6 9.72 -1.39 -17.64
CA ALA A 6 8.87 -2.58 -17.68
C ALA A 6 8.26 -2.84 -16.29
N ILE A 7 7.02 -3.27 -16.24
CA ILE A 7 6.26 -3.49 -15.00
C ILE A 7 6.27 -4.98 -14.68
N ASP A 8 6.67 -5.33 -13.47
CA ASP A 8 6.45 -6.66 -12.90
C ASP A 8 5.24 -6.60 -11.97
N ILE A 9 4.20 -7.38 -12.26
CA ILE A 9 3.04 -7.56 -11.37
C ILE A 9 3.33 -8.76 -10.48
N ILE A 10 3.30 -8.55 -9.16
CA ILE A 10 3.60 -9.56 -8.14
C ILE A 10 2.41 -9.66 -7.19
N GLY A 11 1.76 -10.82 -7.13
CA GLY A 11 0.67 -11.05 -6.18
C GLY A 11 1.18 -11.52 -4.82
N ALA A 12 0.62 -10.96 -3.75
CA ALA A 12 0.89 -11.32 -2.36
C ALA A 12 -0.44 -11.62 -1.64
N PRO A 13 -1.07 -12.78 -1.88
CA PRO A 13 -2.40 -13.14 -1.37
C PRO A 13 -2.37 -13.48 0.13
N SER A 14 -2.07 -12.49 0.98
CA SER A 14 -2.07 -12.62 2.43
C SER A 14 -3.39 -12.17 3.05
N THR A 15 -3.83 -12.89 4.08
CA THR A 15 -4.95 -12.49 4.95
C THR A 15 -4.54 -12.52 6.43
N PHE A 16 -3.27 -12.80 6.70
CA PHE A 16 -2.79 -13.08 8.05
C PHE A 16 -2.67 -11.85 8.94
N GLY A 17 -2.58 -10.65 8.35
CA GLY A 17 -2.47 -9.39 9.09
C GLY A 17 -3.76 -8.93 9.75
N GLN A 18 -4.91 -9.53 9.45
CA GLN A 18 -6.22 -9.12 9.94
C GLN A 18 -7.13 -10.28 10.36
N ARG A 19 -8.37 -9.97 10.76
CA ARG A 19 -9.36 -11.00 11.18
C ARG A 19 -10.37 -11.37 10.11
N LYS A 20 -10.54 -10.57 9.07
CA LYS A 20 -11.51 -10.82 7.99
C LYS A 20 -10.84 -11.61 6.88
N LEU A 21 -11.43 -12.75 6.54
CA LEU A 21 -11.02 -13.54 5.39
C LEU A 21 -11.50 -12.92 4.08
N GLY A 22 -10.82 -13.25 3.00
CA GLY A 22 -11.20 -12.89 1.62
C GLY A 22 -10.28 -11.87 0.95
N VAL A 23 -9.48 -11.12 1.71
CA VAL A 23 -8.51 -10.18 1.15
C VAL A 23 -7.37 -10.90 0.41
N ASP A 24 -7.10 -12.15 0.74
CA ASP A 24 -6.21 -13.05 0.01
C ASP A 24 -6.67 -13.34 -1.43
N LEU A 25 -7.95 -13.12 -1.73
CA LEU A 25 -8.48 -13.18 -3.10
C LEU A 25 -8.27 -11.88 -3.90
N GLY A 26 -7.78 -10.83 -3.26
CA GLY A 26 -7.55 -9.51 -3.86
C GLY A 26 -6.71 -9.56 -5.13
N PRO A 27 -5.52 -10.18 -5.16
CA PRO A 27 -4.70 -10.27 -6.37
C PRO A 27 -5.43 -10.93 -7.54
N THR A 28 -6.22 -11.97 -7.29
CA THR A 28 -7.03 -12.64 -8.31
C THR A 28 -8.18 -11.74 -8.78
N ALA A 29 -8.89 -11.07 -7.86
CA ALA A 29 -9.99 -10.17 -8.17
C ALA A 29 -9.54 -8.99 -9.05
N ILE A 30 -8.39 -8.40 -8.75
CA ILE A 30 -7.76 -7.31 -9.51
C ILE A 30 -7.37 -7.78 -10.92
N ARG A 31 -6.79 -8.99 -11.06
CA ARG A 31 -6.49 -9.57 -12.38
C ARG A 31 -7.77 -9.80 -13.20
N TYR A 32 -8.83 -10.31 -12.58
CA TYR A 32 -10.13 -10.53 -13.24
C TYR A 32 -10.83 -9.22 -13.62
N ALA A 33 -10.58 -8.13 -12.88
CA ALA A 33 -11.02 -6.78 -13.26
C ALA A 33 -10.26 -6.22 -14.47
N GLY A 34 -9.30 -6.98 -15.03
CA GLY A 34 -8.66 -6.66 -16.30
C GLY A 34 -7.39 -5.83 -16.24
N LEU A 35 -6.71 -5.76 -15.07
CA LEU A 35 -5.49 -4.96 -14.88
C LEU A 35 -4.46 -5.15 -15.99
N ILE A 36 -4.10 -6.40 -16.30
CA ILE A 36 -3.05 -6.70 -17.27
C ILE A 36 -3.44 -6.19 -18.67
N SER A 37 -4.68 -6.42 -19.07
CA SER A 37 -5.20 -5.97 -20.38
C SER A 37 -5.18 -4.45 -20.49
N ARG A 38 -5.59 -3.76 -19.40
CA ARG A 38 -5.62 -2.30 -19.33
C ARG A 38 -4.22 -1.69 -19.47
N LEU A 39 -3.25 -2.21 -18.72
CA LEU A 39 -1.87 -1.73 -18.81
C LEU A 39 -1.22 -2.01 -20.18
N LYS A 40 -1.53 -3.15 -20.80
CA LYS A 40 -1.05 -3.45 -22.15
C LYS A 40 -1.65 -2.55 -23.23
N GLN A 41 -2.88 -2.05 -23.03
CA GLN A 41 -3.50 -1.07 -23.94
C GLN A 41 -2.81 0.30 -23.91
N LEU A 42 -2.02 0.57 -22.87
CA LEU A 42 -1.18 1.77 -22.76
C LEU A 42 0.23 1.58 -23.36
N ASP A 43 0.44 0.53 -24.15
CA ASP A 43 1.73 0.16 -24.75
C ASP A 43 2.85 -0.06 -23.70
N LEU A 44 2.48 -0.45 -22.47
CA LEU A 44 3.41 -0.76 -21.40
C LEU A 44 3.90 -2.21 -21.52
N ASP A 45 5.17 -2.42 -21.21
CA ASP A 45 5.78 -3.74 -21.13
C ASP A 45 5.49 -4.37 -19.77
N VAL A 46 4.51 -5.28 -19.71
CA VAL A 46 3.92 -5.82 -18.48
C VAL A 46 4.17 -7.32 -18.38
N TYR A 47 4.74 -7.73 -17.25
CA TYR A 47 5.00 -9.13 -16.90
C TYR A 47 4.28 -9.51 -15.62
N ASP A 48 3.29 -10.39 -15.71
CA ASP A 48 2.65 -10.98 -14.53
C ASP A 48 3.52 -12.13 -14.00
N LYS A 49 4.10 -11.94 -12.83
CA LYS A 49 4.94 -12.93 -12.14
C LYS A 49 4.09 -13.98 -11.40
N GLY A 50 2.76 -13.79 -11.39
CA GLY A 50 1.87 -14.60 -10.55
C GLY A 50 1.96 -14.23 -9.08
N ASP A 51 1.53 -15.16 -8.24
CA ASP A 51 1.49 -14.96 -6.79
C ASP A 51 2.69 -15.62 -6.10
N ILE A 52 3.21 -14.96 -5.06
CA ILE A 52 4.13 -15.61 -4.13
C ILE A 52 3.42 -16.77 -3.42
N LYS A 53 4.19 -17.77 -3.00
CA LYS A 53 3.63 -18.90 -2.26
C LYS A 53 3.33 -18.49 -0.81
N VAL A 54 2.05 -18.38 -0.48
CA VAL A 54 1.54 -18.06 0.85
C VAL A 54 1.14 -19.35 1.57
N PRO A 55 1.32 -19.47 2.91
CA PRO A 55 0.80 -20.60 3.69
C PRO A 55 -0.71 -20.76 3.54
N ALA A 56 -1.19 -21.98 3.59
CA ALA A 56 -2.63 -22.24 3.59
C ALA A 56 -3.26 -21.75 4.91
N VAL A 57 -4.42 -21.08 4.80
CA VAL A 57 -5.15 -20.62 5.98
C VAL A 57 -5.73 -21.82 6.73
N ASN A 58 -5.33 -21.99 7.98
CA ASN A 58 -6.00 -22.90 8.91
C ASN A 58 -7.15 -22.14 9.59
N ILE A 59 -8.39 -22.42 9.16
CA ILE A 59 -9.58 -21.68 9.61
C ILE A 59 -9.79 -21.78 11.13
N GLU A 60 -9.53 -22.95 11.73
CA GLU A 60 -9.69 -23.13 13.19
C GLU A 60 -8.68 -22.28 13.97
N LYS A 61 -7.40 -22.31 13.55
CA LYS A 61 -6.34 -21.47 14.13
C LYS A 61 -6.62 -19.97 13.88
N PHE A 62 -7.07 -19.62 12.68
CA PHE A 62 -7.31 -18.24 12.28
C PHE A 62 -8.37 -17.55 13.13
N HIS A 63 -9.44 -18.26 13.50
CA HIS A 63 -10.52 -17.74 14.34
C HIS A 63 -10.29 -17.91 15.85
N SER A 64 -9.22 -18.61 16.26
CA SER A 64 -8.90 -18.76 17.68
C SER A 64 -8.52 -17.42 18.31
N GLU A 65 -8.81 -17.25 19.60
CA GLU A 65 -8.27 -16.12 20.37
C GLU A 65 -6.75 -16.31 20.49
N GLN A 66 -6.00 -15.34 19.96
CA GLN A 66 -4.56 -15.28 20.07
C GLN A 66 -4.18 -14.10 20.97
N LYS A 67 -3.30 -14.35 21.93
CA LYS A 67 -2.69 -13.27 22.74
C LYS A 67 -1.49 -12.72 21.98
N GLY A 68 -1.38 -11.39 21.94
CA GLY A 68 -0.29 -10.71 21.23
C GLY A 68 -0.52 -10.65 19.71
N LEU A 69 0.56 -10.76 18.95
CA LEU A 69 0.50 -10.65 17.49
C LEU A 69 -0.14 -11.88 16.85
N ARG A 70 -1.07 -11.63 15.95
CA ARG A 70 -1.80 -12.69 15.24
C ARG A 70 -1.01 -13.18 14.04
N ASN A 71 -1.00 -14.53 13.84
CA ASN A 71 -0.40 -15.19 12.68
C ASN A 71 1.03 -14.72 12.35
N TYR A 72 1.81 -14.43 13.39
CA TYR A 72 3.10 -13.75 13.26
C TYR A 72 4.08 -14.52 12.37
N ASP A 73 4.18 -15.84 12.54
CA ASP A 73 5.08 -16.69 11.74
C ASP A 73 4.71 -16.69 10.25
N GLU A 74 3.40 -16.77 9.97
CA GLU A 74 2.88 -16.73 8.60
C GLU A 74 3.18 -15.36 7.93
N ILE A 75 3.07 -14.26 8.69
CA ILE A 75 3.38 -12.91 8.20
C ILE A 75 4.87 -12.76 7.89
N ILE A 76 5.75 -13.29 8.74
CA ILE A 76 7.20 -13.30 8.47
C ILE A 76 7.49 -14.06 7.17
N ASP A 77 6.95 -15.27 7.01
CA ASP A 77 7.18 -16.10 5.83
C ASP A 77 6.72 -15.40 4.54
N VAL A 78 5.52 -14.79 4.57
CA VAL A 78 4.97 -14.03 3.44
C VAL A 78 5.88 -12.85 3.08
N ASN A 79 6.25 -12.04 4.06
CA ASN A 79 7.05 -10.84 3.83
C ASN A 79 8.48 -11.17 3.37
N GLN A 80 9.09 -12.25 3.85
CA GLN A 80 10.38 -12.73 3.37
C GLN A 80 10.34 -13.12 1.89
N LYS A 81 9.30 -13.86 1.47
CA LYS A 81 9.12 -14.27 0.08
C LYS A 81 8.84 -13.08 -0.83
N LEU A 82 7.96 -12.18 -0.39
CA LEU A 82 7.65 -10.96 -1.15
C LEU A 82 8.89 -10.07 -1.31
N ASN A 83 9.65 -9.88 -0.24
CA ASN A 83 10.90 -9.12 -0.28
C ASN A 83 11.86 -9.64 -1.35
N LYS A 84 11.99 -10.96 -1.49
CA LYS A 84 12.84 -11.58 -2.51
C LYS A 84 12.35 -11.28 -3.93
N GLU A 85 11.05 -11.44 -4.21
CA GLU A 85 10.49 -11.22 -5.54
C GLU A 85 10.54 -9.75 -5.95
N VAL A 86 10.24 -8.83 -5.01
CA VAL A 86 10.33 -7.38 -5.27
C VAL A 86 11.78 -6.95 -5.49
N SER A 87 12.73 -7.45 -4.68
CA SER A 87 14.16 -7.19 -4.90
C SER A 87 14.60 -7.62 -6.30
N ALA A 88 14.21 -8.83 -6.74
CA ALA A 88 14.54 -9.32 -8.08
C ALA A 88 13.94 -8.44 -9.20
N SER A 89 12.74 -7.88 -9.01
CA SER A 89 12.14 -6.95 -9.96
C SER A 89 12.99 -5.67 -10.13
N ILE A 90 13.40 -5.07 -9.01
CA ILE A 90 14.20 -3.83 -9.03
C ILE A 90 15.60 -4.09 -9.61
N GLU A 91 16.26 -5.20 -9.25
CA GLU A 91 17.56 -5.60 -9.80
C GLU A 91 17.52 -5.75 -11.33
N ASN A 92 16.37 -6.15 -11.87
CA ASN A 92 16.13 -6.19 -13.31
C ASN A 92 15.68 -4.85 -13.90
N ASN A 93 15.79 -3.75 -13.14
CA ASN A 93 15.39 -2.39 -13.53
C ASN A 93 13.92 -2.29 -13.98
N ARG A 94 13.03 -3.02 -13.30
CA ARG A 94 11.59 -3.03 -13.54
C ARG A 94 10.85 -2.28 -12.43
N PHE A 95 9.64 -1.86 -12.73
CA PHE A 95 8.73 -1.24 -11.77
C PHE A 95 7.93 -2.36 -11.07
N PRO A 96 8.12 -2.61 -9.77
CA PRO A 96 7.29 -3.55 -9.05
C PRO A 96 5.92 -2.94 -8.74
N LEU A 97 4.87 -3.59 -9.24
CA LEU A 97 3.48 -3.38 -8.85
C LEU A 97 3.03 -4.59 -8.04
N VAL A 98 2.92 -4.43 -6.73
CA VAL A 98 2.47 -5.49 -5.84
C VAL A 98 0.96 -5.44 -5.68
N LEU A 99 0.30 -6.56 -5.93
CA LEU A 99 -1.12 -6.75 -5.64
C LEU A 99 -1.23 -7.45 -4.28
N GLY A 100 -1.60 -6.70 -3.27
CA GLY A 100 -1.77 -7.24 -1.92
C GLY A 100 -3.07 -8.00 -1.77
N GLY A 101 -3.10 -8.76 -0.83
CA GLY A 101 -3.75 -9.05 0.39
C GLY A 101 -3.89 -7.87 1.35
N ASP A 102 -3.80 -8.20 2.63
CA ASP A 102 -3.83 -7.19 3.69
C ASP A 102 -2.56 -6.33 3.69
N HIS A 103 -2.64 -5.14 4.30
CA HIS A 103 -1.58 -4.13 4.26
C HIS A 103 -0.27 -4.54 4.97
N SER A 104 -0.26 -5.65 5.76
CA SER A 104 0.98 -6.17 6.37
C SER A 104 2.05 -6.56 5.35
N ILE A 105 1.68 -6.78 4.08
CA ILE A 105 2.62 -7.12 3.00
C ILE A 105 3.59 -5.99 2.69
N ALA A 106 3.23 -4.75 3.03
CA ALA A 106 4.09 -3.59 2.80
C ALA A 106 5.44 -3.69 3.54
N VAL A 107 5.51 -4.45 4.63
CA VAL A 107 6.80 -4.72 5.29
C VAL A 107 7.77 -5.40 4.30
N GLY A 108 7.31 -6.39 3.55
CA GLY A 108 8.15 -7.11 2.60
C GLY A 108 8.48 -6.31 1.34
N SER A 109 7.47 -5.65 0.75
CA SER A 109 7.64 -4.87 -0.48
C SER A 109 8.52 -3.64 -0.26
N VAL A 110 8.18 -2.79 0.72
CA VAL A 110 8.93 -1.55 0.99
C VAL A 110 10.35 -1.85 1.51
N SER A 111 10.53 -2.87 2.35
CA SER A 111 11.86 -3.29 2.78
C SER A 111 12.75 -3.74 1.60
N ALA A 112 12.17 -4.41 0.60
CA ALA A 112 12.91 -4.76 -0.61
C ALA A 112 13.34 -3.53 -1.39
N ILE A 113 12.41 -2.58 -1.56
CA ILE A 113 12.63 -1.34 -2.29
C ILE A 113 13.70 -0.48 -1.60
N SER A 114 13.62 -0.35 -0.27
CA SER A 114 14.54 0.47 0.52
C SER A 114 16.02 0.05 0.40
N LYS A 115 16.30 -1.20 0.02
CA LYS A 115 17.68 -1.68 -0.23
C LYS A 115 18.32 -1.04 -1.45
N HIS A 116 17.51 -0.58 -2.40
CA HIS A 116 17.97 -0.06 -3.69
C HIS A 116 17.99 1.47 -3.75
N TYR A 117 17.51 2.14 -2.71
CA TYR A 117 17.49 3.59 -2.59
C TYR A 117 18.21 4.03 -1.31
N ASN A 118 19.03 5.09 -1.39
CA ASN A 118 19.73 5.63 -0.22
C ASN A 118 18.80 6.48 0.66
N ASN A 119 17.76 7.04 0.06
CA ASN A 119 16.84 7.94 0.73
C ASN A 119 15.42 7.78 0.14
N LEU A 120 14.78 6.66 0.45
CA LEU A 120 13.43 6.34 -0.06
C LEU A 120 12.37 7.23 0.60
N GLY A 121 11.50 7.81 -0.22
CA GLY A 121 10.24 8.42 0.21
C GLY A 121 9.10 7.42 0.17
N VAL A 122 8.09 7.61 1.03
CA VAL A 122 6.88 6.78 1.06
C VAL A 122 5.65 7.68 1.09
N ILE A 123 4.74 7.44 0.16
CA ILE A 123 3.38 7.99 0.19
C ILE A 123 2.46 6.86 0.66
N TRP A 124 1.78 7.09 1.79
CA TRP A 124 0.79 6.21 2.36
C TRP A 124 -0.58 6.78 2.11
N TYR A 125 -1.27 6.23 1.12
CA TYR A 125 -2.58 6.68 0.66
C TYR A 125 -3.64 5.76 1.25
N ASP A 126 -4.28 6.18 2.36
CA ASP A 126 -4.99 5.30 3.26
C ASP A 126 -5.94 6.08 4.18
N ALA A 127 -6.93 5.43 4.77
CA ALA A 127 -7.74 5.97 5.86
C ALA A 127 -6.98 5.95 7.20
N HIS A 128 -6.06 5.00 7.37
CA HIS A 128 -5.36 4.63 8.60
C HIS A 128 -3.88 5.01 8.56
N GLY A 129 -3.26 5.10 9.74
CA GLY A 129 -1.83 5.43 9.85
C GLY A 129 -0.92 4.23 9.67
N ASP A 130 -1.40 3.05 10.06
CA ASP A 130 -0.65 1.79 10.12
C ASP A 130 0.68 1.90 10.87
N LEU A 131 0.63 2.75 11.92
CA LEU A 131 1.75 3.14 12.77
C LEU A 131 1.64 2.59 14.19
N ASN A 132 0.78 1.58 14.41
CA ASN A 132 0.69 0.90 15.69
C ASN A 132 1.93 0.03 15.98
N ILE A 133 2.20 -0.18 17.27
CA ILE A 133 3.11 -1.20 17.76
C ILE A 133 2.31 -2.27 18.55
N PRO A 134 2.89 -3.45 18.80
CA PRO A 134 2.16 -4.52 19.50
C PRO A 134 1.56 -4.10 20.85
N GLU A 135 2.25 -3.24 21.58
CA GLU A 135 1.87 -2.76 22.91
C GLU A 135 0.70 -1.74 22.88
N GLU A 136 0.50 -1.08 21.75
CA GLU A 136 -0.51 -0.03 21.58
C GLU A 136 -1.71 -0.52 20.75
N SER A 137 -1.54 -1.61 20.00
CA SER A 137 -2.58 -2.14 19.09
C SER A 137 -3.75 -2.75 19.86
N PRO A 138 -4.98 -2.25 19.67
CA PRO A 138 -6.15 -2.82 20.34
C PRO A 138 -6.50 -4.23 19.84
N SER A 139 -6.13 -4.55 18.61
CA SER A 139 -6.52 -5.78 17.91
C SER A 139 -5.44 -6.85 17.85
N GLY A 140 -4.16 -6.45 17.94
CA GLY A 140 -3.00 -7.30 17.64
C GLY A 140 -2.86 -7.65 16.15
N ASN A 141 -3.61 -6.99 15.28
CA ASN A 141 -3.56 -7.19 13.84
C ASN A 141 -2.36 -6.44 13.25
N ILE A 142 -1.49 -7.16 12.53
CA ILE A 142 -0.24 -6.58 12.02
C ILE A 142 -0.47 -5.68 10.81
N HIS A 143 -1.63 -5.77 10.12
CA HIS A 143 -1.91 -4.85 9.01
C HIS A 143 -1.98 -3.38 9.47
N GLY A 144 -2.27 -3.10 10.74
CA GLY A 144 -2.20 -1.74 11.31
C GLY A 144 -0.81 -1.34 11.85
N MET A 145 0.26 -2.05 11.47
CA MET A 145 1.62 -1.82 12.00
C MET A 145 2.73 -1.63 10.94
N PRO A 146 2.49 -1.93 9.62
CA PRO A 146 3.59 -2.07 8.68
C PRO A 146 4.43 -0.80 8.56
N LEU A 147 3.81 0.37 8.56
CA LEU A 147 4.55 1.62 8.41
C LEU A 147 5.43 1.91 9.64
N ARG A 148 4.99 1.56 10.86
CA ARG A 148 5.82 1.66 12.07
C ARG A 148 7.01 0.68 12.01
N ILE A 149 6.78 -0.54 11.57
CA ILE A 149 7.85 -1.55 11.40
C ILE A 149 8.91 -1.03 10.41
N LEU A 150 8.49 -0.40 9.34
CA LEU A 150 9.38 0.19 8.33
C LEU A 150 10.22 1.36 8.86
N THR A 151 9.78 2.04 9.92
CA THR A 151 10.60 3.05 10.62
C THR A 151 11.59 2.44 11.62
N GLY A 152 11.67 1.12 11.69
CA GLY A 152 12.60 0.39 12.56
C GLY A 152 12.05 0.09 13.95
N GLU A 153 10.79 0.41 14.22
CA GLU A 153 10.13 0.15 15.48
C GLU A 153 9.04 -0.92 15.31
N GLY A 154 9.15 -2.03 16.04
CA GLY A 154 8.17 -3.10 15.96
C GLY A 154 8.78 -4.47 16.24
N PRO A 155 8.06 -5.56 15.87
CA PRO A 155 8.57 -6.91 16.08
C PRO A 155 9.90 -7.12 15.35
N LYS A 156 10.87 -7.68 16.07
CA LYS A 156 12.28 -7.76 15.64
C LYS A 156 12.45 -8.41 14.29
N GLU A 157 11.86 -9.58 14.07
CA GLU A 157 12.04 -10.38 12.86
C GLU A 157 11.49 -9.68 11.61
N LEU A 158 10.44 -8.86 11.76
CA LEU A 158 9.89 -8.06 10.67
C LEU A 158 10.72 -6.79 10.44
N SER A 159 11.16 -6.13 11.51
CA SER A 159 12.01 -4.93 11.41
C SER A 159 13.38 -5.25 10.80
N GLU A 160 13.93 -6.45 11.04
CA GLU A 160 15.21 -6.91 10.47
C GLU A 160 15.14 -7.20 8.96
N LEU A 161 13.95 -7.35 8.36
CA LEU A 161 13.80 -7.40 6.90
C LEU A 161 14.18 -6.07 6.25
N ASN A 162 13.98 -4.99 6.99
CA ASN A 162 14.25 -3.63 6.55
C ASN A 162 15.69 -3.23 6.86
N SER A 163 16.61 -3.54 5.94
CA SER A 163 18.03 -3.20 6.10
C SER A 163 18.32 -1.70 5.99
N ASN A 164 17.40 -0.92 5.42
CA ASN A 164 17.49 0.53 5.27
C ASN A 164 16.18 1.18 5.76
N VAL A 165 16.19 1.61 7.01
CA VAL A 165 15.03 2.13 7.74
C VAL A 165 14.44 3.36 7.03
N ILE A 166 13.12 3.39 6.88
CA ILE A 166 12.41 4.54 6.33
C ILE A 166 12.42 5.67 7.36
N LYS A 167 12.94 6.81 6.96
CA LYS A 167 12.98 7.99 7.83
C LYS A 167 11.58 8.58 7.97
N PRO A 168 11.07 8.85 9.17
CA PRO A 168 9.74 9.44 9.37
C PRO A 168 9.51 10.73 8.57
N GLU A 169 10.55 11.56 8.44
CA GLU A 169 10.47 12.78 7.63
C GLU A 169 10.39 12.56 6.12
N ASN A 170 10.50 11.34 5.63
CA ASN A 170 10.31 10.98 4.22
C ASN A 170 8.94 10.33 3.97
N ILE A 171 8.09 10.26 4.99
CA ILE A 171 6.74 9.71 4.90
C ILE A 171 5.74 10.84 4.70
N VAL A 172 4.79 10.63 3.80
CA VAL A 172 3.61 11.48 3.62
C VAL A 172 2.36 10.61 3.72
N LEU A 173 1.50 10.94 4.68
CA LEU A 173 0.21 10.29 4.90
C LEU A 173 -0.89 11.09 4.22
N ILE A 174 -1.75 10.45 3.42
CA ILE A 174 -2.84 11.10 2.67
C ILE A 174 -4.15 10.35 2.89
N GLY A 175 -5.22 11.06 3.26
CA GLY A 175 -6.56 10.47 3.45
C GLY A 175 -6.89 10.11 4.89
N MET A 176 -5.99 10.43 5.83
CA MET A 176 -6.10 10.04 7.23
C MET A 176 -7.39 10.51 7.87
N ARG A 177 -8.16 9.58 8.45
CA ARG A 177 -9.40 9.89 9.16
C ARG A 177 -9.74 8.95 10.32
N ASP A 178 -9.01 7.84 10.44
CA ASP A 178 -9.06 6.95 11.61
C ASP A 178 -7.66 6.63 12.09
N LEU A 179 -7.30 7.18 13.24
CA LEU A 179 -5.97 7.06 13.84
C LEU A 179 -6.11 6.73 15.32
N ASP A 180 -5.40 5.71 15.76
CA ASP A 180 -5.27 5.38 17.17
C ASP A 180 -4.47 6.43 17.94
N LYS A 181 -4.59 6.42 19.27
CA LYS A 181 -3.89 7.39 20.13
C LYS A 181 -2.37 7.33 19.96
N GLY A 182 -1.81 6.11 19.88
CA GLY A 182 -0.37 5.90 19.69
C GLY A 182 0.10 6.43 18.35
N GLU A 183 -0.64 6.16 17.28
CA GLU A 183 -0.34 6.66 15.94
C GLU A 183 -0.31 8.20 15.89
N ARG A 184 -1.36 8.85 16.44
CA ARG A 184 -1.41 10.32 16.54
C ARG A 184 -0.23 10.91 17.30
N GLN A 185 0.23 10.21 18.35
CA GLN A 185 1.39 10.65 19.12
C GLN A 185 2.66 10.51 18.30
N PHE A 186 2.86 9.36 17.66
CA PHE A 186 4.03 9.10 16.81
C PHE A 186 4.13 10.10 15.64
N ILE A 187 3.03 10.37 14.96
CA ILE A 187 2.97 11.38 13.88
C ILE A 187 3.45 12.74 14.38
N LYS A 188 3.01 13.17 15.56
CA LYS A 188 3.39 14.46 16.14
C LYS A 188 4.85 14.50 16.56
N ASP A 189 5.33 13.46 17.26
CA ASP A 189 6.69 13.41 17.81
C ASP A 189 7.75 13.40 16.69
N HIS A 190 7.42 12.82 15.54
CA HIS A 190 8.31 12.71 14.38
C HIS A 190 8.01 13.73 13.28
N ASN A 191 7.00 14.61 13.47
CA ASN A 191 6.57 15.58 12.48
C ASN A 191 6.29 14.97 11.10
N ILE A 192 5.65 13.78 11.07
CA ILE A 192 5.32 13.12 9.81
C ILE A 192 4.34 13.99 9.04
N LYS A 193 4.66 14.25 7.76
CA LYS A 193 3.80 15.04 6.89
C LYS A 193 2.47 14.31 6.68
N THR A 194 1.39 14.90 7.15
CA THR A 194 0.07 14.26 7.16
C THR A 194 -0.98 15.19 6.56
N PHE A 195 -1.78 14.65 5.68
CA PHE A 195 -2.99 15.28 5.15
C PHE A 195 -4.21 14.46 5.55
N THR A 196 -4.96 14.98 6.51
CA THR A 196 -6.26 14.42 6.92
C THR A 196 -7.32 14.76 5.88
N MET A 197 -8.48 14.06 5.94
CA MET A 197 -9.62 14.46 5.09
C MET A 197 -10.02 15.92 5.29
N SER A 198 -9.93 16.44 6.54
CA SER A 198 -10.17 17.87 6.81
C SER A 198 -9.19 18.80 6.12
N ASP A 199 -7.95 18.36 5.91
CA ASP A 199 -6.96 19.16 5.15
C ASP A 199 -7.25 19.10 3.65
N ILE A 200 -7.69 17.94 3.15
CA ILE A 200 -8.11 17.76 1.76
C ILE A 200 -9.35 18.62 1.45
N ASP A 201 -10.32 18.68 2.35
CA ASP A 201 -11.49 19.57 2.22
C ASP A 201 -11.12 21.06 2.11
N LYS A 202 -10.08 21.49 2.82
CA LYS A 202 -9.64 22.90 2.83
C LYS A 202 -8.79 23.29 1.63
N LEU A 203 -7.88 22.38 1.23
CA LEU A 203 -6.88 22.66 0.20
C LEU A 203 -7.33 22.19 -1.19
N GLY A 204 -8.14 21.13 -1.24
CA GLY A 204 -8.39 20.34 -2.43
C GLY A 204 -7.27 19.37 -2.73
N ILE A 205 -7.63 18.25 -3.36
CA ILE A 205 -6.69 17.15 -3.64
C ILE A 205 -5.50 17.59 -4.49
N LYS A 206 -5.69 18.54 -5.40
CA LYS A 206 -4.60 19.08 -6.24
C LYS A 206 -3.47 19.62 -5.40
N GLU A 207 -3.78 20.57 -4.51
CA GLU A 207 -2.78 21.25 -3.68
C GLU A 207 -2.11 20.24 -2.72
N VAL A 208 -2.86 19.27 -2.20
CA VAL A 208 -2.32 18.21 -1.36
C VAL A 208 -1.26 17.39 -2.10
N ILE A 209 -1.51 17.00 -3.34
CA ILE A 209 -0.55 16.22 -4.13
C ILE A 209 0.64 17.09 -4.56
N GLU A 210 0.42 18.30 -5.00
CA GLU A 210 1.51 19.25 -5.35
C GLU A 210 2.42 19.48 -4.14
N ASN A 211 1.86 19.74 -2.96
CA ASN A 211 2.61 19.87 -1.71
C ASN A 211 3.36 18.59 -1.33
N THR A 212 2.78 17.42 -1.58
CA THR A 212 3.42 16.12 -1.35
C THR A 212 4.65 15.95 -2.24
N ILE A 213 4.51 16.26 -3.53
CA ILE A 213 5.60 16.17 -4.52
C ILE A 213 6.73 17.13 -4.16
N GLU A 214 6.41 18.39 -3.85
CA GLU A 214 7.40 19.41 -3.45
C GLU A 214 8.09 19.03 -2.15
N TYR A 215 7.34 18.55 -1.16
CA TYR A 215 7.89 18.10 0.11
C TYR A 215 8.91 16.97 -0.08
N LEU A 216 8.55 15.91 -0.79
CA LEU A 216 9.45 14.78 -1.04
C LEU A 216 10.69 15.20 -1.86
N LYS A 217 10.53 16.07 -2.86
CA LYS A 217 11.66 16.66 -3.58
C LYS A 217 12.60 17.44 -2.66
N SER A 218 12.06 18.20 -1.73
CA SER A 218 12.86 18.98 -0.76
C SER A 218 13.64 18.09 0.21
N ARG A 219 13.19 16.84 0.41
CA ARG A 219 13.88 15.84 1.22
C ARG A 219 15.02 15.13 0.48
N ASN A 220 15.22 15.43 -0.81
CA ASN A 220 16.21 14.80 -1.68
C ASN A 220 16.04 13.27 -1.73
N VAL A 221 14.79 12.79 -1.78
CA VAL A 221 14.53 11.36 -1.98
C VAL A 221 15.00 10.93 -3.37
N ASP A 222 15.56 9.73 -3.46
CA ASP A 222 16.08 9.16 -4.73
C ASP A 222 15.15 8.11 -5.34
N GLY A 223 14.01 7.86 -4.69
CA GLY A 223 12.87 7.09 -5.15
C GLY A 223 11.69 7.30 -4.23
N VAL A 224 10.48 7.01 -4.70
CA VAL A 224 9.25 7.09 -3.88
C VAL A 224 8.42 5.84 -4.09
N HIS A 225 8.03 5.22 -2.99
CA HIS A 225 7.04 4.15 -2.99
C HIS A 225 5.64 4.72 -2.73
N LEU A 226 4.65 4.30 -3.51
CA LEU A 226 3.24 4.58 -3.28
C LEU A 226 2.57 3.32 -2.71
N SER A 227 2.14 3.36 -1.46
CA SER A 227 1.27 2.35 -0.89
C SER A 227 -0.17 2.83 -0.96
N LEU A 228 -0.99 2.18 -1.78
CA LEU A 228 -2.39 2.52 -2.02
C LEU A 228 -3.28 1.47 -1.37
N ASP A 229 -3.88 1.84 -0.23
CA ASP A 229 -5.00 1.13 0.34
C ASP A 229 -6.30 1.58 -0.33
N VAL A 230 -7.14 0.63 -0.74
CA VAL A 230 -8.42 0.96 -1.35
C VAL A 230 -9.41 1.58 -0.36
N ASP A 231 -9.18 1.43 0.96
CA ASP A 231 -10.00 2.05 1.99
C ASP A 231 -9.71 3.56 2.20
N ALA A 232 -8.68 4.10 1.55
CA ALA A 232 -8.51 5.55 1.42
C ALA A 232 -9.72 6.22 0.78
N LEU A 233 -10.36 5.53 -0.16
CA LEU A 233 -11.59 5.99 -0.77
C LEU A 233 -12.79 5.80 0.19
N ASP A 234 -13.86 6.53 -0.08
CA ASP A 234 -15.10 6.34 0.66
C ASP A 234 -15.68 4.94 0.40
N PRO A 235 -16.29 4.29 1.41
CA PRO A 235 -16.93 2.99 1.23
C PRO A 235 -18.04 2.92 0.18
N LEU A 236 -18.54 4.06 -0.30
CA LEU A 236 -19.46 4.13 -1.43
C LEU A 236 -18.72 3.87 -2.75
N GLU A 237 -17.45 4.20 -2.84
CA GLU A 237 -16.59 3.98 -4.01
C GLU A 237 -15.94 2.59 -3.97
N THR A 238 -15.44 2.18 -2.80
CA THR A 238 -14.72 0.92 -2.58
C THR A 238 -15.33 0.12 -1.42
N PRO A 239 -16.53 -0.46 -1.61
CA PRO A 239 -17.19 -1.24 -0.57
C PRO A 239 -16.48 -2.54 -0.21
N GLY A 240 -15.64 -3.07 -1.07
CA GLY A 240 -14.92 -4.35 -0.92
C GLY A 240 -13.61 -4.21 -0.15
N THR A 241 -13.64 -3.63 1.05
CA THR A 241 -12.47 -3.57 1.95
C THR A 241 -12.84 -3.89 3.39
N GLY A 242 -11.85 -4.35 4.18
CA GLY A 242 -12.07 -4.87 5.55
C GLY A 242 -12.39 -3.81 6.58
N THR A 243 -11.68 -2.69 6.56
CA THR A 243 -11.65 -1.63 7.59
C THR A 243 -12.24 -0.32 7.08
N ARG A 244 -13.52 -0.36 6.71
CA ARG A 244 -14.23 0.79 6.11
C ARG A 244 -14.37 1.95 7.08
N VAL A 245 -14.00 3.15 6.65
CA VAL A 245 -14.21 4.41 7.37
C VAL A 245 -14.96 5.39 6.47
N LEU A 246 -16.06 5.96 6.94
CA LEU A 246 -16.86 6.92 6.19
C LEU A 246 -16.12 8.26 5.99
N GLY A 247 -16.48 8.99 4.94
CA GLY A 247 -15.93 10.31 4.65
C GLY A 247 -14.55 10.23 3.99
N GLY A 248 -14.33 9.21 3.17
CA GLY A 248 -13.10 9.03 2.41
C GLY A 248 -13.04 9.84 1.12
N LEU A 249 -11.97 9.65 0.37
CA LEU A 249 -11.77 10.26 -0.93
C LEU A 249 -12.80 9.72 -1.94
N SER A 250 -13.31 10.59 -2.79
CA SER A 250 -14.08 10.17 -3.95
C SER A 250 -13.18 9.52 -5.00
N TYR A 251 -13.79 8.74 -5.89
CA TYR A 251 -13.07 8.22 -7.06
C TYR A 251 -12.42 9.34 -7.89
N ARG A 252 -13.11 10.47 -8.10
CA ARG A 252 -12.59 11.59 -8.87
C ARG A 252 -11.37 12.25 -8.24
N GLU A 253 -11.36 12.41 -6.93
CA GLU A 253 -10.19 12.94 -6.20
C GLU A 253 -9.02 11.99 -6.30
N SER A 254 -9.24 10.70 -6.09
CA SER A 254 -8.19 9.69 -6.21
C SER A 254 -7.66 9.55 -7.64
N HIS A 255 -8.55 9.59 -8.64
CA HIS A 255 -8.16 9.61 -10.05
C HIS A 255 -7.23 10.79 -10.35
N PHE A 256 -7.62 12.00 -9.95
CA PHE A 256 -6.82 13.19 -10.19
C PHE A 256 -5.50 13.19 -9.40
N ALA A 257 -5.52 12.68 -8.16
CA ALA A 257 -4.30 12.49 -7.37
C ALA A 257 -3.28 11.59 -8.10
N LEU A 258 -3.73 10.44 -8.61
CA LEU A 258 -2.86 9.50 -9.30
C LEU A 258 -2.36 10.01 -10.66
N GLU A 259 -3.17 10.80 -11.36
CA GLU A 259 -2.72 11.51 -12.57
C GLU A 259 -1.56 12.48 -12.27
N LEU A 260 -1.67 13.29 -11.21
CA LEU A 260 -0.61 14.21 -10.79
C LEU A 260 0.64 13.46 -10.31
N LEU A 261 0.48 12.35 -9.59
CA LEU A 261 1.60 11.51 -9.18
C LEU A 261 2.29 10.89 -10.40
N HIS A 262 1.55 10.41 -11.40
CA HIS A 262 2.11 9.96 -12.67
C HIS A 262 2.96 11.06 -13.34
N GLN A 263 2.41 12.26 -13.47
CA GLN A 263 3.08 13.41 -14.10
C GLN A 263 4.34 13.85 -13.36
N SER A 264 4.43 13.56 -12.06
CA SER A 264 5.61 13.90 -11.25
C SER A 264 6.86 13.08 -11.59
N HIS A 265 6.69 11.89 -12.15
CA HIS A 265 7.72 10.88 -12.42
C HIS A 265 8.57 10.49 -11.18
N LEU A 266 8.05 10.72 -9.97
CA LEU A 266 8.76 10.40 -8.72
C LEU A 266 8.58 8.96 -8.28
N ILE A 267 7.43 8.36 -8.60
CA ILE A 267 7.06 7.05 -8.07
C ILE A 267 7.86 5.96 -8.78
N SER A 268 8.49 5.11 -7.99
CA SER A 268 9.38 4.03 -8.45
C SER A 268 8.85 2.62 -8.19
N SER A 269 7.79 2.51 -7.39
CA SER A 269 7.14 1.25 -7.01
C SER A 269 5.76 1.52 -6.41
N MET A 270 4.88 0.51 -6.42
CA MET A 270 3.52 0.67 -5.91
C MET A 270 3.02 -0.63 -5.28
N ASP A 271 2.32 -0.50 -4.15
CA ASP A 271 1.46 -1.53 -3.60
C ASP A 271 -0.02 -1.13 -3.78
N LEU A 272 -0.88 -2.09 -4.11
CA LEU A 272 -2.33 -1.96 -4.13
C LEU A 272 -2.89 -3.03 -3.20
N VAL A 273 -3.51 -2.62 -2.10
CA VAL A 273 -3.85 -3.51 -0.98
C VAL A 273 -5.31 -3.40 -0.53
N GLU A 274 -5.71 -4.34 0.32
CA GLU A 274 -7.00 -4.43 1.05
C GLU A 274 -8.24 -4.63 0.16
N VAL A 275 -8.08 -5.08 -1.10
CA VAL A 275 -9.21 -5.48 -1.94
C VAL A 275 -9.75 -6.83 -1.46
N ASN A 276 -10.99 -6.83 -0.97
CA ASN A 276 -11.67 -8.02 -0.47
C ASN A 276 -12.96 -8.31 -1.26
N PRO A 277 -12.91 -9.19 -2.26
CA PRO A 277 -14.06 -9.46 -3.13
C PRO A 277 -15.22 -10.18 -2.43
N LEU A 278 -14.98 -10.83 -1.25
CA LEU A 278 -16.06 -11.53 -0.53
C LEU A 278 -17.06 -10.59 0.15
N ILE A 279 -16.66 -9.36 0.41
CA ILE A 279 -17.52 -8.34 1.03
C ILE A 279 -17.83 -7.18 0.07
N ASP A 280 -17.49 -7.38 -1.21
CA ASP A 280 -17.72 -6.44 -2.30
C ASP A 280 -19.06 -6.71 -3.01
N SER A 281 -19.41 -5.84 -3.94
CA SER A 281 -20.54 -6.00 -4.84
C SER A 281 -20.04 -6.12 -6.28
N ASN A 282 -20.18 -7.32 -6.86
CA ASN A 282 -19.80 -7.58 -8.25
C ASN A 282 -18.36 -7.19 -8.62
N ASN A 283 -17.41 -7.36 -7.73
CA ASN A 283 -15.99 -7.00 -7.92
C ASN A 283 -15.76 -5.49 -8.16
N HIS A 284 -16.69 -4.64 -7.72
CA HIS A 284 -16.67 -3.20 -7.97
C HIS A 284 -15.39 -2.52 -7.47
N THR A 285 -14.95 -2.85 -6.25
CA THR A 285 -13.72 -2.29 -5.67
C THR A 285 -12.49 -2.61 -6.51
N ALA A 286 -12.36 -3.85 -6.99
CA ALA A 286 -11.25 -4.21 -7.87
C ALA A 286 -11.32 -3.49 -9.23
N GLU A 287 -12.52 -3.26 -9.78
CA GLU A 287 -12.69 -2.48 -11.02
C GLU A 287 -12.27 -1.02 -10.81
N GLN A 288 -12.67 -0.39 -9.70
CA GLN A 288 -12.23 0.96 -9.35
C GLN A 288 -10.70 1.03 -9.17
N ALA A 289 -10.14 0.08 -8.42
CA ALA A 289 -8.69 0.00 -8.21
C ALA A 289 -7.91 -0.16 -9.53
N VAL A 290 -8.39 -1.02 -10.44
CA VAL A 290 -7.78 -1.20 -11.77
C VAL A 290 -7.85 0.08 -12.60
N SER A 291 -8.96 0.81 -12.50
CA SER A 291 -9.10 2.10 -13.20
C SER A 291 -8.11 3.13 -12.65
N LEU A 292 -7.96 3.22 -11.34
CA LEU A 292 -6.99 4.10 -10.69
C LEU A 292 -5.55 3.75 -11.08
N VAL A 293 -5.21 2.45 -11.11
CA VAL A 293 -3.88 2.00 -11.57
C VAL A 293 -3.64 2.36 -13.05
N GLY A 294 -4.65 2.23 -13.91
CA GLY A 294 -4.56 2.70 -15.30
C GLY A 294 -4.19 4.18 -15.39
N THR A 295 -4.90 5.02 -14.63
CA THR A 295 -4.60 6.46 -14.53
C THR A 295 -3.18 6.72 -14.04
N PHE A 296 -2.75 6.00 -12.99
CA PHE A 296 -1.39 6.12 -12.45
C PHE A 296 -0.33 5.76 -13.51
N PHE A 297 -0.60 4.85 -14.42
CA PHE A 297 0.30 4.50 -15.52
C PHE A 297 0.10 5.33 -16.79
N GLY A 298 -0.66 6.41 -16.73
CA GLY A 298 -0.76 7.41 -17.80
C GLY A 298 -1.94 7.25 -18.73
N GLU A 299 -2.98 6.50 -18.33
CA GLU A 299 -4.23 6.46 -19.07
C GLU A 299 -4.90 7.84 -19.05
N THR A 300 -5.19 8.36 -20.22
CA THR A 300 -5.87 9.66 -20.43
C THR A 300 -7.02 9.51 -21.40
N LEU A 301 -7.95 10.46 -21.38
CA LEU A 301 -9.07 10.51 -22.32
C LEU A 301 -8.64 10.97 -23.73
N LEU A 302 -7.62 11.83 -23.82
CA LEU A 302 -7.11 12.44 -25.06
C LEU A 302 -5.59 12.29 -25.18
#